data_a4fedca45731ed160799e5dc91518c56
#
_entry.id   a4fedca45731ed160799e5dc91518c56
#
_cell.length_a   1.000
_cell.length_b   1.000
_cell.length_c   1.000
_cell.angle_alpha   90.00
_cell.angle_beta   90.00
_cell.angle_gamma   90.00
#
_symmetry.space_group_name_H-M   'P 1'
#
loop_
_entity.id
_entity.type
_entity.pdbx_description
1 polymer ?
#
loop_
_entity_poly.entity_id
_entity_poly.type
_entity_poly.pdbx_seq_one_letter_code
_entity_poly.pdbx_strand_id
1 'polypeptide(L)'
;MSEAFGVLNTIPVGPLGIIALPGCEELAQKIDSYIATWREERDSEHKSTIAFYGYQRDSYIIKTAFNRFGSGEGKCVIQETVRGYDIYIIVDCFNHGVKYKMYGQEVPYSPDDHFANLKRAIAAVEGKARRINVIMPMLYEGRQHRRSSRESL
;
A
#
# COMPACT_ATOMS: atom_id res chain seq x y z
N MET A 1 -27.51 25.15 8.41
CA MET A 1 -26.26 25.64 7.83
C MET A 1 -25.44 24.43 7.43
N SER A 2 -25.63 24.00 6.20
CA SER A 2 -24.88 22.90 5.57
C SER A 2 -23.93 23.58 4.60
N GLU A 3 -22.76 23.96 5.10
CA GLU A 3 -21.71 24.40 4.20
C GLU A 3 -21.12 23.17 3.49
N ALA A 4 -21.32 23.21 2.22
CA ALA A 4 -20.77 22.32 1.23
C ALA A 4 -19.29 22.04 1.52
N PHE A 5 -18.97 20.78 1.78
CA PHE A 5 -17.66 20.26 1.45
C PHE A 5 -17.48 20.50 -0.05
N GLY A 6 -16.71 21.55 -0.37
CA GLY A 6 -16.48 21.96 -1.74
C GLY A 6 -16.06 20.73 -2.55
N VAL A 7 -16.72 20.55 -3.67
CA VAL A 7 -16.29 19.58 -4.67
C VAL A 7 -14.83 19.90 -4.96
N LEU A 8 -13.92 19.09 -4.40
CA LEU A 8 -12.52 19.17 -4.75
C LEU A 8 -12.41 18.80 -6.22
N ASN A 9 -12.42 19.80 -7.07
CA ASN A 9 -12.23 19.69 -8.52
C ASN A 9 -10.75 19.37 -8.83
N THR A 10 -10.21 18.39 -8.10
CA THR A 10 -8.84 17.94 -8.33
C THR A 10 -8.85 16.80 -9.33
N ILE A 11 -8.08 16.99 -10.39
CA ILE A 11 -7.82 15.91 -11.35
C ILE A 11 -7.08 14.80 -10.61
N PRO A 12 -7.54 13.53 -10.69
CA PRO A 12 -6.83 12.42 -10.06
C PRO A 12 -5.39 12.33 -10.59
N VAL A 13 -4.46 11.99 -9.72
CA VAL A 13 -3.05 11.76 -10.11
C VAL A 13 -2.93 10.61 -11.10
N GLY A 14 -3.72 9.56 -10.88
CA GLY A 14 -3.80 8.36 -11.71
C GLY A 14 -4.84 7.39 -11.16
N PRO A 15 -5.03 6.23 -11.80
CA PRO A 15 -5.84 5.16 -11.24
C PRO A 15 -5.31 4.78 -9.85
N LEU A 16 -6.23 4.62 -8.89
CA LEU A 16 -5.86 4.20 -7.54
C LEU A 16 -5.43 2.73 -7.54
N GLY A 17 -4.35 2.43 -6.82
CA GLY A 17 -3.93 1.07 -6.54
C GLY A 17 -3.47 0.91 -5.10
N ILE A 18 -3.88 -0.17 -4.45
CA ILE A 18 -3.53 -0.51 -3.07
C ILE A 18 -2.68 -1.77 -3.07
N ILE A 19 -1.49 -1.70 -2.49
CA ILE A 19 -0.63 -2.86 -2.24
C ILE A 19 -0.59 -3.12 -0.74
N ALA A 20 -1.08 -4.28 -0.33
CA ALA A 20 -0.97 -4.74 1.05
C ALA A 20 0.31 -5.56 1.23
N LEU A 21 1.14 -5.20 2.19
CA LEU A 21 2.24 -6.05 2.60
C LEU A 21 1.74 -7.18 3.51
N PRO A 22 2.51 -8.27 3.68
CA PRO A 22 2.14 -9.38 4.54
C PRO A 22 1.73 -8.94 5.94
N GLY A 23 0.53 -9.32 6.36
CA GLY A 23 -0.10 -8.94 7.62
C GLY A 23 -0.96 -7.69 7.57
N CYS A 24 -1.07 -7.01 6.41
CA CYS A 24 -1.92 -5.84 6.21
C CYS A 24 -3.14 -6.11 5.31
N GLU A 25 -3.35 -7.37 4.91
CA GLU A 25 -4.36 -7.74 3.93
C GLU A 25 -5.77 -7.39 4.41
N GLU A 26 -6.10 -7.69 5.67
CA GLU A 26 -7.42 -7.40 6.24
C GLU A 26 -7.69 -5.88 6.30
N LEU A 27 -6.71 -5.10 6.70
CA LEU A 27 -6.82 -3.64 6.72
C LEU A 27 -7.03 -3.09 5.30
N ALA A 28 -6.25 -3.58 4.34
CA ALA A 28 -6.37 -3.18 2.94
C ALA A 28 -7.74 -3.51 2.37
N GLN A 29 -8.29 -4.69 2.66
CA GLN A 29 -9.63 -5.09 2.23
C GLN A 29 -10.73 -4.19 2.81
N LYS A 30 -10.62 -3.81 4.08
CA LYS A 30 -11.55 -2.85 4.69
C LYS A 30 -11.49 -1.49 4.01
N ILE A 31 -10.30 -0.98 3.79
CA ILE A 31 -10.09 0.30 3.09
C ILE A 31 -10.65 0.23 1.66
N ASP A 32 -10.36 -0.84 0.95
CA ASP A 32 -10.83 -1.08 -0.42
C ASP A 32 -12.35 -1.07 -0.51
N SER A 33 -13.01 -1.82 0.38
CA SER A 33 -14.49 -1.87 0.46
C SER A 33 -15.09 -0.49 0.71
N TYR A 34 -14.53 0.30 1.63
CA TYR A 34 -14.99 1.66 1.89
C TYR A 34 -14.84 2.56 0.66
N ILE A 35 -13.71 2.48 -0.03
CA ILE A 35 -13.47 3.31 -1.22
C ILE A 35 -14.44 2.92 -2.35
N ALA A 36 -14.66 1.62 -2.57
CA ALA A 36 -15.60 1.13 -3.58
C ALA A 36 -17.01 1.64 -3.30
N THR A 37 -17.50 1.45 -2.06
CA THR A 37 -18.81 1.94 -1.62
C THR A 37 -18.96 3.46 -1.80
N TRP A 38 -18.01 4.25 -1.33
CA TRP A 38 -18.06 5.70 -1.47
C TRP A 38 -18.06 6.17 -2.93
N ARG A 39 -17.40 5.45 -3.81
CA ARG A 39 -17.41 5.80 -5.24
C ARG A 39 -18.75 5.46 -5.89
N GLU A 40 -19.36 4.34 -5.52
CA GLU A 40 -20.72 4.01 -5.96
C GLU A 40 -21.75 5.05 -5.48
N GLU A 41 -21.71 5.41 -4.20
CA GLU A 41 -22.58 6.45 -3.64
C GLU A 41 -22.41 7.78 -4.37
N ARG A 42 -21.20 8.22 -4.60
CA ARG A 42 -20.93 9.47 -5.36
C ARG A 42 -21.45 9.42 -6.79
N ASP A 43 -21.33 8.28 -7.45
CA ASP A 43 -21.83 8.11 -8.81
C ASP A 43 -23.36 8.13 -8.84
N SER A 44 -24.02 7.42 -7.92
CA SER A 44 -25.47 7.40 -7.78
C SER A 44 -26.06 8.78 -7.46
N GLU A 45 -25.33 9.61 -6.70
CA GLU A 45 -25.71 10.98 -6.37
C GLU A 45 -25.35 12.02 -7.47
N HIS A 46 -24.86 11.58 -8.63
CA HIS A 46 -24.37 12.43 -9.72
C HIS A 46 -23.28 13.44 -9.28
N LYS A 47 -22.53 13.11 -8.24
CA LYS A 47 -21.39 13.88 -7.74
C LYS A 47 -20.05 13.47 -8.37
N SER A 48 -20.08 12.46 -9.22
CA SER A 48 -18.92 12.03 -9.99
C SER A 48 -18.63 13.02 -11.13
N THR A 49 -17.38 13.37 -11.33
CA THR A 49 -16.96 14.23 -12.44
C THR A 49 -16.37 13.40 -13.55
N ILE A 50 -16.39 13.91 -14.78
CA ILE A 50 -15.80 13.24 -15.96
C ILE A 50 -14.31 12.89 -15.74
N ALA A 51 -13.62 13.63 -14.85
CA ALA A 51 -12.23 13.34 -14.48
C ALA A 51 -12.04 11.98 -13.77
N PHE A 52 -13.11 11.42 -13.20
CA PHE A 52 -13.10 10.11 -12.54
C PHE A 52 -13.71 8.99 -13.39
N TYR A 53 -14.16 9.32 -14.59
CA TYR A 53 -14.72 8.32 -15.49
C TYR A 53 -13.66 7.28 -15.86
N GLY A 54 -13.99 6.00 -15.71
CA GLY A 54 -13.05 4.89 -15.93
C GLY A 54 -12.13 4.56 -14.75
N TYR A 55 -12.20 5.32 -13.65
CA TYR A 55 -11.46 5.00 -12.41
C TYR A 55 -12.28 4.19 -11.41
N GLN A 56 -13.56 3.95 -11.69
CA GLN A 56 -14.42 3.12 -10.85
C GLN A 56 -14.09 1.65 -11.06
N ARG A 57 -13.90 0.93 -9.97
CA ARG A 57 -13.58 -0.50 -9.93
C ARG A 57 -14.26 -1.14 -8.73
N ASP A 58 -14.53 -2.44 -8.83
CA ASP A 58 -15.03 -3.24 -7.72
C ASP A 58 -13.97 -3.42 -6.62
N SER A 59 -12.70 -3.36 -6.99
CA SER A 59 -11.57 -3.41 -6.06
C SER A 59 -10.37 -2.64 -6.61
N TYR A 60 -9.65 -1.99 -5.72
CA TYR A 60 -8.42 -1.23 -5.97
C TYR A 60 -7.16 -1.97 -5.51
N ILE A 61 -7.33 -3.18 -4.92
CA ILE A 61 -6.21 -4.00 -4.47
C ILE A 61 -5.44 -4.54 -5.68
N ILE A 62 -4.16 -4.26 -5.71
CA ILE A 62 -3.23 -4.77 -6.72
C ILE A 62 -2.76 -6.15 -6.29
N LYS A 63 -2.90 -7.13 -7.17
CA LYS A 63 -2.44 -8.49 -6.92
C LYS A 63 -0.93 -8.54 -6.81
N THR A 64 -0.45 -8.85 -5.61
CA THR A 64 0.98 -8.96 -5.30
C THR A 64 1.28 -10.26 -4.59
N ALA A 65 2.48 -10.80 -4.80
CA ALA A 65 2.98 -11.96 -4.08
C ALA A 65 4.31 -11.61 -3.40
N PHE A 66 4.39 -11.91 -2.12
CA PHE A 66 5.61 -11.78 -1.32
C PHE A 66 6.12 -13.19 -1.00
N ASN A 67 7.06 -13.63 -1.80
CA ASN A 67 7.64 -14.97 -1.66
C ASN A 67 8.87 -14.94 -0.77
N ARG A 68 9.09 -16.01 0.01
CA ARG A 68 10.31 -16.26 0.77
C ARG A 68 10.96 -17.53 0.30
N PHE A 69 12.25 -17.48 0.05
CA PHE A 69 13.07 -18.65 -0.21
C PHE A 69 13.45 -19.33 1.11
N GLY A 70 13.86 -20.60 1.03
CA GLY A 70 14.28 -21.34 2.22
C GLY A 70 15.48 -20.74 2.96
N SER A 71 16.29 -19.94 2.28
CA SER A 71 17.39 -19.14 2.85
C SER A 71 16.94 -17.91 3.64
N GLY A 72 15.63 -17.55 3.58
CA GLY A 72 15.09 -16.34 4.17
C GLY A 72 15.05 -15.13 3.24
N GLU A 73 15.64 -15.24 2.04
CA GLU A 73 15.56 -14.17 1.03
C GLU A 73 14.12 -13.94 0.57
N GLY A 74 13.75 -12.69 0.33
CA GLY A 74 12.43 -12.32 -0.10
C GLY A 74 12.36 -11.82 -1.53
N LYS A 75 11.20 -12.02 -2.18
CA LYS A 75 10.88 -11.50 -3.50
C LYS A 75 9.47 -10.94 -3.51
N CYS A 76 9.28 -9.74 -4.07
CA CYS A 76 7.97 -9.19 -4.39
C CYS A 76 7.69 -9.33 -5.88
N VAL A 77 6.48 -9.77 -6.23
CA VAL A 77 6.01 -9.85 -7.61
C VAL A 77 4.67 -9.13 -7.71
N ILE A 78 4.58 -8.11 -8.55
CA ILE A 78 3.33 -7.46 -8.92
C ILE A 78 2.78 -8.19 -10.13
N GLN A 79 1.54 -8.70 -10.04
CA GLN A 79 0.95 -9.60 -11.03
C GLN A 79 0.09 -8.90 -12.07
N GLU A 80 0.02 -7.57 -12.02
CA GLU A 80 -0.73 -6.75 -12.98
C GLU A 80 0.02 -5.44 -13.28
N THR A 81 -0.45 -4.73 -14.31
CA THR A 81 0.21 -3.46 -14.67
C THR A 81 -0.11 -2.35 -13.67
N VAL A 82 0.92 -1.61 -13.28
CA VAL A 82 0.82 -0.44 -12.39
C VAL A 82 1.24 0.85 -13.09
N ARG A 83 1.35 0.81 -14.41
CA ARG A 83 1.76 1.97 -15.20
C ARG A 83 0.77 3.13 -15.05
N GLY A 84 1.29 4.27 -14.60
CA GLY A 84 0.51 5.50 -14.42
C GLY A 84 -0.37 5.53 -13.17
N TYR A 85 -0.33 4.49 -12.33
CA TYR A 85 -1.12 4.41 -11.10
C TYR A 85 -0.65 5.38 -10.03
N ASP A 86 -1.59 5.79 -9.18
CA ASP A 86 -1.35 6.37 -7.85
C ASP A 86 -1.44 5.24 -6.82
N ILE A 87 -0.26 4.77 -6.37
CA ILE A 87 -0.15 3.58 -5.53
C ILE A 87 -0.06 3.96 -4.06
N TYR A 88 -0.78 3.20 -3.25
CA TYR A 88 -0.73 3.25 -1.78
C TYR A 88 -0.27 1.90 -1.25
N ILE A 89 0.91 1.86 -0.64
CA ILE A 89 1.47 0.65 -0.02
C ILE A 89 1.19 0.71 1.47
N ILE A 90 0.49 -0.31 1.99
CA ILE A 90 0.17 -0.43 3.42
C ILE A 90 1.14 -1.41 4.05
N VAL A 91 1.85 -0.96 5.09
CA VAL A 91 2.86 -1.75 5.80
C VAL A 91 2.76 -1.56 7.31
N ASP A 92 2.75 -2.66 8.05
CA ASP A 92 2.94 -2.69 9.50
C ASP A 92 4.25 -3.43 9.81
N CYS A 93 5.28 -2.66 10.16
CA CYS A 93 6.60 -3.22 10.47
C CYS A 93 6.65 -3.95 11.82
N PHE A 94 5.64 -3.77 12.66
CA PHE A 94 5.62 -4.35 14.01
C PHE A 94 4.70 -5.56 14.14
N ASN A 95 4.18 -6.08 13.03
CA ASN A 95 3.35 -7.28 13.02
C ASN A 95 4.20 -8.55 13.14
N HIS A 96 4.35 -9.04 14.38
CA HIS A 96 5.05 -10.30 14.67
C HIS A 96 4.21 -11.56 14.40
N GLY A 97 2.95 -11.41 14.00
CA GLY A 97 2.06 -12.54 13.67
C GLY A 97 2.38 -13.19 12.32
N VAL A 98 3.03 -12.46 11.43
CA VAL A 98 3.43 -12.99 10.11
C VAL A 98 4.64 -13.89 10.25
N LYS A 99 4.57 -15.09 9.65
CA LYS A 99 5.64 -16.09 9.71
C LYS A 99 6.01 -16.56 8.32
N TYR A 100 7.22 -17.10 8.17
CA TYR A 100 7.69 -17.77 6.98
C TYR A 100 8.56 -18.98 7.35
N LYS A 101 8.81 -19.86 6.39
CA LYS A 101 9.68 -21.02 6.59
C LYS A 101 11.11 -20.69 6.15
N MET A 102 12.06 -20.85 7.07
CA MET A 102 13.50 -20.74 6.81
C MET A 102 14.19 -22.02 7.27
N TYR A 103 14.86 -22.71 6.35
CA TYR A 103 15.46 -24.03 6.59
C TYR A 103 14.51 -25.03 7.25
N GLY A 104 13.22 -24.99 6.86
CA GLY A 104 12.18 -25.89 7.37
C GLY A 104 11.56 -25.47 8.70
N GLN A 105 12.03 -24.41 9.36
CA GLN A 105 11.49 -23.90 10.61
C GLN A 105 10.60 -22.69 10.38
N GLU A 106 9.54 -22.56 11.17
CA GLU A 106 8.72 -21.33 11.18
C GLU A 106 9.43 -20.21 11.93
N VAL A 107 9.65 -19.10 11.24
CA VAL A 107 10.30 -17.91 11.78
C VAL A 107 9.33 -16.72 11.65
N PRO A 108 9.10 -15.95 12.73
CA PRO A 108 8.31 -14.72 12.62
C PRO A 108 9.08 -13.65 11.84
N TYR A 109 8.35 -12.79 11.15
CA TYR A 109 8.95 -11.60 10.54
C TYR A 109 9.48 -10.67 11.61
N SER A 110 10.70 -10.21 11.40
CA SER A 110 11.24 -9.07 12.14
C SER A 110 10.72 -7.74 11.55
N PRO A 111 10.82 -6.61 12.27
CA PRO A 111 10.57 -5.29 11.70
C PRO A 111 11.38 -5.02 10.43
N ASP A 112 12.64 -5.46 10.40
CA ASP A 112 13.52 -5.36 9.22
C ASP A 112 12.99 -6.18 8.04
N ASP A 113 12.41 -7.34 8.28
CA ASP A 113 11.80 -8.16 7.22
C ASP A 113 10.64 -7.45 6.54
N HIS A 114 9.77 -6.83 7.33
CA HIS A 114 8.65 -6.03 6.81
C HIS A 114 9.16 -4.81 6.04
N PHE A 115 10.12 -4.10 6.58
CA PHE A 115 10.72 -2.94 5.92
C PHE A 115 11.47 -3.33 4.63
N ALA A 116 12.16 -4.47 4.64
CA ALA A 116 12.76 -5.02 3.43
C ALA A 116 11.71 -5.37 2.35
N ASN A 117 10.53 -5.88 2.75
CA ASN A 117 9.44 -6.13 1.82
C ASN A 117 8.86 -4.83 1.24
N LEU A 118 8.79 -3.76 2.02
CA LEU A 118 8.43 -2.43 1.51
C LEU A 118 9.39 -1.99 0.41
N LYS A 119 10.69 -2.09 0.64
CA LYS A 119 11.72 -1.76 -0.37
C LYS A 119 11.57 -2.63 -1.64
N ARG A 120 11.27 -3.91 -1.48
CA ARG A 120 11.02 -4.83 -2.61
C ARG A 120 9.76 -4.46 -3.38
N ALA A 121 8.68 -4.06 -2.69
CA ALA A 121 7.45 -3.62 -3.34
C ALA A 121 7.69 -2.35 -4.17
N ILE A 122 8.38 -1.36 -3.60
CA ILE A 122 8.76 -0.13 -4.32
C ILE A 122 9.63 -0.45 -5.53
N ALA A 123 10.62 -1.33 -5.37
CA ALA A 123 11.48 -1.76 -6.48
C ALA A 123 10.70 -2.52 -7.57
N ALA A 124 9.71 -3.34 -7.21
CA ALA A 124 8.88 -4.08 -8.15
C ALA A 124 7.96 -3.18 -9.01
N VAL A 125 7.65 -1.97 -8.53
CA VAL A 125 6.93 -0.96 -9.31
C VAL A 125 7.77 -0.43 -10.47
N GLU A 126 9.11 -0.52 -10.38
CA GLU A 126 10.09 -0.13 -11.42
C GLU A 126 9.91 1.32 -11.93
N GLY A 127 9.48 2.24 -11.10
CA GLY A 127 9.24 3.63 -11.51
C GLY A 127 8.10 3.81 -12.53
N LYS A 128 7.27 2.81 -12.76
CA LYS A 128 6.16 2.86 -13.73
C LYS A 128 4.91 3.52 -13.17
N ALA A 129 4.73 3.54 -11.86
CA ALA A 129 3.66 4.28 -11.21
C ALA A 129 3.88 5.79 -11.33
N ARG A 130 2.81 6.55 -11.30
CA ARG A 130 2.87 8.00 -11.31
C ARG A 130 3.23 8.57 -9.94
N ARG A 131 2.79 7.89 -8.88
CA ARG A 131 3.10 8.22 -7.50
C ARG A 131 3.08 6.96 -6.64
N ILE A 132 3.93 6.92 -5.63
CA ILE A 132 3.91 5.90 -4.59
C ILE A 132 3.76 6.61 -3.25
N ASN A 133 2.75 6.22 -2.49
CA ASN A 133 2.49 6.65 -1.12
C ASN A 133 2.68 5.44 -0.20
N VAL A 134 3.28 5.66 0.95
CA VAL A 134 3.44 4.61 1.97
C VAL A 134 2.57 4.97 3.16
N ILE A 135 1.69 4.04 3.55
CA ILE A 135 0.89 4.11 4.78
C ILE A 135 1.55 3.19 5.79
N MET A 136 2.17 3.79 6.79
CA MET A 136 2.86 3.09 7.88
C MET A 136 2.28 3.61 9.20
N PRO A 137 1.27 2.93 9.77
CA PRO A 137 0.56 3.41 10.96
C PRO A 137 1.46 3.69 12.16
N MET A 138 2.53 2.89 12.31
CA MET A 138 3.59 3.13 13.26
C MET A 138 4.91 3.26 12.51
N LEU A 139 5.51 4.45 12.56
CA LEU A 139 6.73 4.75 11.79
C LEU A 139 7.89 3.89 12.27
N TYR A 140 8.40 3.04 11.38
CA TYR A 140 9.60 2.25 11.61
C TYR A 140 10.82 3.17 11.71
N GLU A 141 11.71 2.89 12.67
CA GLU A 141 12.86 3.74 13.02
C GLU A 141 12.50 5.16 13.50
N GLY A 142 11.23 5.45 13.76
CA GLY A 142 10.74 6.76 14.21
C GLY A 142 11.27 7.22 15.57
N ARG A 143 11.97 6.35 16.33
CA ARG A 143 12.69 6.73 17.55
C ARG A 143 13.96 7.52 17.27
N GLN A 144 14.52 7.37 16.09
CA GLN A 144 15.70 8.05 15.60
C GLN A 144 15.33 9.43 15.04
N HIS A 145 14.96 10.37 15.91
CA HIS A 145 14.45 11.69 15.50
C HIS A 145 15.52 12.77 15.41
N ARG A 146 16.73 12.48 15.83
CA ARG A 146 17.83 13.43 15.86
C ARG A 146 19.17 12.72 15.65
N ARG A 147 19.97 13.27 14.74
CA ARG A 147 21.35 12.84 14.53
C ARG A 147 22.30 13.68 15.37
N SER A 148 23.10 13.05 16.21
CA SER A 148 24.08 13.72 17.08
C SER A 148 25.53 13.42 16.69
N SER A 149 25.75 12.31 15.95
CA SER A 149 27.09 11.89 15.53
C SER A 149 27.03 11.06 14.24
N ARG A 150 27.87 10.04 14.11
CA ARG A 150 27.89 9.08 12.99
C ARG A 150 26.88 7.96 13.20
N GLU A 151 25.60 8.29 13.10
CA GLU A 151 24.47 7.41 13.35
C GLU A 151 23.69 7.21 12.05
N SER A 152 23.05 6.03 11.91
CA SER A 152 22.01 5.83 10.91
C SER A 152 20.73 6.52 11.36
N LEU A 153 20.04 7.17 10.45
CA LEU A 153 18.70 7.70 10.64
C LEU A 153 17.80 7.14 9.56
#